data_10eddaf0784c38635ab8e5c024d9bb85
#
_entry.id   10eddaf0784c38635ab8e5c024d9bb85
#
_cell.length_a   1.000
_cell.length_b   1.000
_cell.length_c   1.000
_cell.angle_alpha   90.00
_cell.angle_beta   90.00
_cell.angle_gamma   90.00
#
_symmetry.space_group_name_H-M   'P 1'
#
loop_
_entity.id
_entity.type
_entity.pdbx_description
1 polymer ?
#
loop_
_entity_poly.entity_id
_entity_poly.type
_entity_poly.pdbx_seq_one_letter_code
_entity_poly.pdbx_strand_id
1 'polypeptide(L)'
;MADKAWKAFERRAAAYFGGVRCPVLGDDTKADVNHETLYIECKQRKKHSVITLWDSVRQRARKEEKTPVVCLSEKGRPGFWILVHSDDLTKL
;
A
#
# COMPACT_ATOMS: atom_id res chain seq x y z
N MET A 1 11.59 4.70 -24.58
CA MET A 1 10.97 5.60 -23.61
C MET A 1 10.92 4.95 -22.23
N ALA A 2 11.31 5.70 -21.23
CA ALA A 2 11.22 5.19 -19.86
C ALA A 2 9.76 5.04 -19.46
N ASP A 3 9.45 4.00 -18.70
CA ASP A 3 8.13 3.83 -18.13
C ASP A 3 7.82 4.95 -17.14
N LYS A 4 6.56 5.32 -17.07
CA LYS A 4 6.12 6.22 -16.00
C LYS A 4 6.26 5.53 -14.66
N ALA A 5 6.60 6.30 -13.63
CA ALA A 5 6.84 5.78 -12.28
C ALA A 5 5.64 4.98 -11.74
N TRP A 6 4.41 5.39 -12.04
CA TRP A 6 3.23 4.69 -11.57
C TRP A 6 3.09 3.29 -12.17
N LYS A 7 3.53 3.09 -13.42
CA LYS A 7 3.52 1.77 -14.05
C LYS A 7 4.54 0.85 -13.38
N ALA A 8 5.72 1.36 -13.08
CA ALA A 8 6.74 0.61 -12.35
C ALA A 8 6.26 0.21 -10.96
N PHE A 9 5.55 1.12 -10.27
CA PHE A 9 4.96 0.82 -8.97
C PHE A 9 3.92 -0.30 -9.07
N GLU A 10 3.03 -0.27 -10.06
CA GLU A 10 2.04 -1.33 -10.26
C GLU A 10 2.71 -2.70 -10.47
N ARG A 11 3.82 -2.74 -11.22
CA ARG A 11 4.59 -3.97 -11.42
C ARG A 11 5.18 -4.48 -10.11
N ARG A 12 5.71 -3.59 -9.28
CA ARG A 12 6.25 -3.97 -7.96
C ARG A 12 5.16 -4.53 -7.05
N ALA A 13 4.00 -3.90 -7.06
CA ALA A 13 2.85 -4.38 -6.28
C ALA A 13 2.40 -5.76 -6.79
N ALA A 14 2.32 -5.93 -8.10
CA ALA A 14 1.96 -7.21 -8.70
C ALA A 14 2.95 -8.30 -8.29
N ALA A 15 4.24 -8.03 -8.36
CA ALA A 15 5.27 -8.99 -7.96
C ALA A 15 5.18 -9.34 -6.48
N TYR A 16 4.93 -8.33 -5.65
CA TYR A 16 4.82 -8.53 -4.20
C TYR A 16 3.70 -9.50 -3.84
N PHE A 17 2.55 -9.37 -4.49
CA PHE A 17 1.37 -10.19 -4.20
C PHE A 17 1.24 -11.44 -5.07
N GLY A 18 2.17 -11.67 -5.97
CA GLY A 18 2.10 -12.82 -6.88
C GLY A 18 1.01 -12.68 -7.94
N GLY A 19 0.67 -11.45 -8.31
CA GLY A 19 -0.31 -11.15 -9.34
C GLY A 19 0.33 -10.65 -10.61
N VAL A 20 -0.48 -10.18 -11.54
CA VAL A 20 -0.05 -9.63 -12.81
C VAL A 20 -0.66 -8.25 -13.00
N ARG A 21 0.16 -7.28 -13.38
CA ARG A 21 -0.32 -5.93 -13.66
C ARG A 21 -1.34 -5.95 -14.80
N CYS A 22 -2.48 -5.30 -14.59
CA CYS A 22 -3.48 -5.15 -15.64
C CYS A 22 -3.12 -3.94 -16.51
N PRO A 23 -3.06 -4.11 -17.84
CA PRO A 23 -2.90 -2.96 -18.71
C PRO A 23 -4.13 -2.06 -18.63
N VAL A 24 -3.90 -0.75 -18.72
CA VAL A 24 -5.01 0.21 -18.76
C VAL A 24 -5.63 0.17 -20.15
N LEU A 25 -6.84 -0.38 -20.24
CA LEU A 25 -7.59 -0.47 -21.49
C LEU A 25 -8.87 0.37 -21.45
N GLY A 26 -8.88 1.43 -20.62
CA GLY A 26 -10.02 2.31 -20.52
C GLY A 26 -11.17 1.78 -19.66
N ASP A 27 -10.92 0.73 -18.89
CA ASP A 27 -11.92 0.14 -18.00
C ASP A 27 -11.57 0.44 -16.55
N ASP A 28 -12.23 1.44 -15.96
CA ASP A 28 -11.99 1.88 -14.59
C ASP A 28 -12.51 0.91 -13.54
N THR A 29 -13.23 -0.12 -13.95
CA THR A 29 -13.80 -1.09 -13.01
C THR A 29 -12.84 -2.19 -12.61
N LYS A 30 -11.70 -2.31 -13.29
CA LYS A 30 -10.73 -3.37 -13.02
C LYS A 30 -9.66 -2.90 -12.03
N ALA A 31 -9.22 -3.81 -11.18
CA ALA A 31 -8.08 -3.56 -10.30
C ALA A 31 -6.81 -3.32 -11.10
N ASP A 32 -5.85 -2.62 -10.51
CA ASP A 32 -4.55 -2.36 -11.15
C ASP A 32 -3.71 -3.63 -11.27
N VAL A 33 -3.93 -4.59 -10.39
CA VAL A 33 -3.22 -5.87 -10.41
C VAL A 33 -4.25 -7.00 -10.40
N ASN A 34 -4.08 -7.93 -11.32
CA ASN A 34 -4.91 -9.14 -11.37
C ASN A 34 -4.38 -10.15 -10.36
N HIS A 35 -5.21 -10.54 -9.41
CA HIS A 35 -4.88 -11.48 -8.36
C HIS A 35 -6.07 -12.38 -8.09
N GLU A 36 -5.81 -13.63 -7.73
CA GLU A 36 -6.85 -14.65 -7.55
C GLU A 36 -7.89 -14.26 -6.49
N THR A 37 -7.45 -13.70 -5.38
CA THR A 37 -8.32 -13.41 -4.22
C THR A 37 -8.34 -11.96 -3.77
N LEU A 38 -7.39 -11.13 -4.23
CA LEU A 38 -7.25 -9.76 -3.76
C LEU A 38 -7.62 -8.78 -4.87
N TYR A 39 -8.37 -7.75 -4.50
CA TYR A 39 -8.60 -6.60 -5.37
C TYR A 39 -7.55 -5.54 -5.00
N ILE A 40 -6.58 -5.32 -5.90
CA ILE A 40 -5.42 -4.48 -5.61
C ILE A 40 -5.51 -3.20 -6.42
N GLU A 41 -5.65 -2.09 -5.71
CA GLU A 41 -5.63 -0.73 -6.27
C GLU A 41 -4.32 -0.07 -5.87
N CYS A 42 -3.62 0.52 -6.84
CA CYS A 42 -2.35 1.19 -6.61
C CYS A 42 -2.53 2.69 -6.78
N LYS A 43 -2.08 3.46 -5.81
CA LYS A 43 -2.10 4.91 -5.86
C LYS A 43 -0.70 5.44 -5.55
N GLN A 44 -0.05 6.01 -6.55
CA GLN A 44 1.22 6.68 -6.36
C GLN A 44 1.01 8.19 -6.41
N ARG A 45 1.42 8.85 -5.35
CA ARG A 45 1.33 10.31 -5.23
C ARG A 45 2.67 10.83 -4.73
N LYS A 46 2.94 12.09 -4.99
CA LYS A 46 4.14 12.74 -4.49
C LYS A 46 4.18 12.68 -2.96
N LYS A 47 3.03 12.78 -2.30
CA LYS A 47 2.91 12.74 -0.85
C LYS A 47 1.55 12.20 -0.44
N HIS A 48 1.56 11.31 0.54
CA HIS A 48 0.35 10.82 1.20
C HIS A 48 0.38 11.25 2.67
N SER A 49 -0.67 11.90 3.15
CA SER A 49 -0.74 12.35 4.54
C SER A 49 -0.66 11.19 5.53
N VAL A 50 -1.25 10.05 5.20
CA VAL A 50 -1.21 8.86 6.05
C VAL A 50 0.22 8.30 6.18
N ILE A 51 1.02 8.42 5.13
CA ILE A 51 2.42 7.98 5.16
C ILE A 51 3.25 8.94 6.00
N THR A 52 2.95 10.23 5.96
CA THR A 52 3.59 11.22 6.83
C THR A 52 3.36 10.89 8.30
N LEU A 53 2.13 10.48 8.64
CA LEU A 53 1.83 10.00 10.00
C LEU A 53 2.64 8.75 10.34
N TRP A 54 2.71 7.79 9.41
CA TRP A 54 3.50 6.57 9.62
C TRP A 54 4.98 6.89 9.86
N ASP A 55 5.56 7.85 9.13
CA ASP A 55 6.95 8.28 9.34
C ASP A 55 7.19 8.73 10.79
N SER A 56 6.26 9.49 11.34
CA SER A 56 6.37 9.97 12.71
C SER A 56 6.28 8.82 13.73
N VAL A 57 5.40 7.84 13.49
CA VAL A 57 5.30 6.66 14.33
C VAL A 57 6.56 5.78 14.22
N ARG A 58 7.11 5.66 13.01
CA ARG A 58 8.33 4.91 12.77
C ARG A 58 9.50 5.44 13.58
N GLN A 59 9.66 6.75 13.65
CA GLN A 59 10.72 7.37 14.45
C GLN A 59 10.63 6.99 15.92
N ARG A 60 9.41 6.98 16.46
CA ARG A 60 9.18 6.59 17.86
C ARG A 60 9.38 5.09 18.06
N ALA A 61 8.92 4.27 17.11
CA ALA A 61 9.08 2.83 17.18
C ALA A 61 10.55 2.40 17.19
N ARG A 62 11.40 3.10 16.42
CA ARG A 62 12.84 2.84 16.39
C ARG A 62 13.49 3.00 17.74
N LYS A 63 13.09 4.00 18.50
CA LYS A 63 13.62 4.24 19.85
C LYS A 63 13.30 3.10 20.81
N GLU A 64 12.22 2.39 20.55
CA GLU A 64 11.80 1.25 21.36
C GLU A 64 12.15 -0.09 20.72
N GLU A 65 12.83 -0.09 19.57
CA GLU A 65 13.19 -1.28 18.81
C GLU A 65 11.98 -2.16 18.47
N LYS A 66 10.88 -1.48 18.04
CA LYS A 66 9.63 -2.13 17.68
C LYS A 66 9.23 -1.86 16.23
N THR A 67 8.39 -2.71 15.69
CA THR A 67 7.84 -2.56 14.34
C THR A 67 6.70 -1.55 14.35
N PRO A 68 6.77 -0.50 13.51
CA PRO A 68 5.71 0.50 13.48
C PRO A 68 4.44 -0.04 12.82
N VAL A 69 3.31 0.23 13.45
CA VAL A 69 1.98 -0.08 12.93
C VAL A 69 1.09 1.10 13.28
N VAL A 70 0.32 1.58 12.31
CA VAL A 70 -0.66 2.64 12.53
C VAL A 70 -2.05 2.06 12.36
N CYS A 71 -2.88 2.21 13.38
CA CYS A 71 -4.28 1.80 13.30
C CYS A 71 -5.13 3.04 13.09
N LEU A 72 -6.01 2.98 12.11
CA LEU A 72 -6.87 4.09 11.73
C LEU A 72 -8.33 3.67 11.87
N SER A 73 -9.12 4.48 12.56
CA SER A 73 -10.56 4.27 12.62
C SER A 73 -11.29 5.51 12.16
N GLU A 74 -12.49 5.31 11.70
CA GLU A 74 -13.37 6.41 11.33
C GLU A 74 -14.60 6.36 12.23
N LYS A 75 -14.94 7.50 12.83
CA LYS A 75 -16.04 7.57 13.79
C LYS A 75 -17.35 7.08 13.16
N GLY A 76 -18.03 6.19 13.85
CA GLY A 76 -19.28 5.62 13.37
C GLY A 76 -19.15 4.43 12.44
N ARG A 77 -17.93 4.01 12.11
CA ARG A 77 -17.69 2.83 11.26
C ARG A 77 -17.08 1.69 12.08
N PRO A 78 -17.63 0.48 11.98
CA PRO A 78 -17.06 -0.66 12.70
C PRO A 78 -15.70 -1.06 12.15
N GLY A 79 -14.87 -1.65 13.01
CA GLY A 79 -13.55 -2.10 12.63
C GLY A 79 -12.56 -0.95 12.53
N PHE A 80 -11.40 -1.24 11.97
CA PHE A 80 -10.35 -0.23 11.76
C PHE A 80 -9.41 -0.70 10.65
N TRP A 81 -8.63 0.25 10.14
CA TRP A 81 -7.64 -0.02 9.11
C TRP A 81 -6.26 -0.10 9.74
N ILE A 82 -5.45 -0.97 9.20
CA ILE A 82 -4.08 -1.20 9.69
C ILE A 82 -3.13 -0.78 8.59
N LEU A 83 -2.24 0.15 8.90
CA LEU A 83 -1.19 0.59 8.00
C LEU A 83 0.13 0.02 8.48
N VAL A 84 0.79 -0.73 7.63
CA VAL A 84 2.10 -1.31 7.91
C VAL A 84 2.92 -1.24 6.63
N HIS A 85 4.23 -1.03 6.76
CA HIS A 85 5.12 -1.04 5.60
C HIS A 85 5.24 -2.46 5.04
N SER A 86 5.32 -2.59 3.72
CA SER A 86 5.39 -3.90 3.05
C SER A 86 6.55 -4.77 3.55
N ASP A 87 7.68 -4.15 3.91
CA ASP A 87 8.84 -4.89 4.43
C ASP A 87 8.60 -5.50 5.81
N ASP A 88 7.60 -4.98 6.54
CA ASP A 88 7.32 -5.40 7.91
C ASP A 88 6.09 -6.31 8.02
N LEU A 89 5.39 -6.54 6.92
CA LEU A 89 4.12 -7.28 6.95
C LEU A 89 4.28 -8.68 7.55
N THR A 90 5.38 -9.35 7.26
CA THR A 90 5.65 -10.70 7.77
C THR A 90 6.02 -10.73 9.26
N LYS A 91 6.24 -9.57 9.87
CA LYS A 91 6.57 -9.47 11.29
C LYS A 91 5.35 -9.39 12.20
N LEU A 92 4.18 -9.35 11.61
CA LEU A 92 2.93 -9.24 12.35
C LEU A 92 2.41 -10.59 12.82
#